data_39194f4ad47a1f1dd5b6a63960678585
#
_entry.id   39194f4ad47a1f1dd5b6a63960678585
#
_cell.length_a   1.000
_cell.length_b   1.000
_cell.length_c   1.000
_cell.angle_alpha   90.00
_cell.angle_beta   90.00
_cell.angle_gamma   90.00
#
_symmetry.space_group_name_H-M   'P 1'
#
loop_
_entity.id
_entity.type
_entity.pdbx_description
1 polymer ?
#
loop_
_entity_poly.entity_id
_entity_poly.type
_entity_poly.pdbx_seq_one_letter_code
_entity_poly.pdbx_strand_id
1 'polypeptide(L)'
;MKTFALSFLAIFSFVSVSFAQYQQTQKVSGKAVIKTPTVLCDKCKDKVEFFISHTQGVTSVNVNIRQKTTTVTWLNDRTTLENIKVAIANLGYDADDIEAEEYAYKRLPKECKLQIEAARAKAAAAVNPIATPAVKQ
;
A
#
# COMPACT_ATOMS: atom_id res chain seq x y z
N MET A 1 -46.55 30.93 -49.05
CA MET A 1 -46.17 30.99 -47.62
C MET A 1 -46.24 29.65 -46.88
N LYS A 2 -46.37 28.52 -47.56
CA LYS A 2 -46.44 27.20 -46.89
C LYS A 2 -45.15 26.33 -46.97
N THR A 3 -44.17 26.79 -47.72
CA THR A 3 -42.91 26.04 -47.96
C THR A 3 -41.73 26.48 -47.11
N PHE A 4 -41.84 27.62 -46.43
CA PHE A 4 -40.78 28.13 -45.56
C PHE A 4 -40.77 27.51 -44.13
N ALA A 5 -41.92 26.97 -43.71
CA ALA A 5 -42.03 26.39 -42.34
C ALA A 5 -41.38 25.01 -42.18
N LEU A 6 -41.25 24.26 -43.27
CA LEU A 6 -40.65 22.91 -43.23
C LEU A 6 -39.10 22.92 -43.23
N SER A 7 -38.51 24.01 -43.71
CA SER A 7 -37.04 24.13 -43.77
C SER A 7 -36.41 24.46 -42.39
N PHE A 8 -37.19 25.08 -41.49
CA PHE A 8 -36.68 25.44 -40.14
C PHE A 8 -36.65 24.26 -39.15
N LEU A 9 -37.49 23.24 -39.39
CA LEU A 9 -37.56 22.08 -38.49
C LEU A 9 -36.40 21.11 -38.68
N ALA A 10 -35.76 21.08 -39.84
CA ALA A 10 -34.66 20.19 -40.16
C ALA A 10 -33.31 20.64 -39.58
N ILE A 11 -33.16 21.93 -39.26
CA ILE A 11 -31.89 22.48 -38.75
C ILE A 11 -31.75 22.30 -37.22
N PHE A 12 -32.87 22.13 -36.51
CA PHE A 12 -32.86 22.01 -35.04
C PHE A 12 -32.53 20.60 -34.53
N SER A 13 -32.54 19.59 -35.41
CA SER A 13 -32.27 18.18 -35.02
C SER A 13 -30.78 17.81 -34.97
N PHE A 14 -29.86 18.68 -35.40
CA PHE A 14 -28.44 18.32 -35.51
C PHE A 14 -27.55 18.79 -34.35
N VAL A 15 -28.10 19.47 -33.34
CA VAL A 15 -27.31 20.08 -32.26
C VAL A 15 -27.19 19.17 -30.98
N SER A 16 -27.81 18.00 -30.99
CA SER A 16 -27.96 17.19 -29.74
C SER A 16 -26.92 16.09 -29.52
N VAL A 17 -25.82 16.02 -30.28
CA VAL A 17 -24.92 14.84 -30.20
C VAL A 17 -23.48 15.16 -29.73
N SER A 18 -23.21 16.33 -29.18
CA SER A 18 -21.84 16.71 -28.88
C SER A 18 -21.48 16.72 -27.38
N PHE A 19 -22.28 16.16 -26.48
CA PHE A 19 -21.97 16.15 -25.03
C PHE A 19 -21.60 14.82 -24.44
N ALA A 20 -21.32 13.81 -25.23
CA ALA A 20 -21.10 12.46 -24.73
C ALA A 20 -19.67 11.97 -24.94
N GLN A 21 -18.63 12.69 -24.52
CA GLN A 21 -17.31 12.09 -24.37
C GLN A 21 -16.33 12.98 -23.56
N TYR A 22 -16.74 13.46 -22.40
CA TYR A 22 -15.79 13.70 -21.34
C TYR A 22 -15.65 12.39 -20.56
N GLN A 23 -14.99 11.41 -21.12
CA GLN A 23 -14.44 10.33 -20.33
C GLN A 23 -13.31 10.95 -19.50
N GLN A 24 -13.65 11.39 -18.30
CA GLN A 24 -12.69 11.51 -17.24
C GLN A 24 -11.98 10.17 -17.16
N THR A 25 -10.73 10.13 -17.59
CA THR A 25 -9.81 9.04 -17.27
C THR A 25 -9.67 9.07 -15.77
N GLN A 26 -10.56 8.38 -15.05
CA GLN A 26 -10.45 8.20 -13.62
C GLN A 26 -9.13 7.46 -13.42
N LYS A 27 -8.14 8.16 -12.89
CA LYS A 27 -6.92 7.51 -12.42
C LYS A 27 -7.37 6.45 -11.45
N VAL A 28 -7.35 5.20 -11.88
CA VAL A 28 -7.76 4.06 -11.06
C VAL A 28 -6.75 3.95 -9.93
N SER A 29 -7.14 4.38 -8.74
CA SER A 29 -6.32 4.29 -7.55
C SER A 29 -6.61 2.98 -6.84
N GLY A 30 -5.55 2.23 -6.51
CA GLY A 30 -5.61 1.10 -5.61
C GLY A 30 -5.50 1.54 -4.16
N LYS A 31 -6.12 0.79 -3.26
CA LYS A 31 -5.94 0.92 -1.81
C LYS A 31 -5.89 -0.47 -1.18
N ALA A 32 -4.90 -0.72 -0.34
CA ALA A 32 -4.78 -1.98 0.39
C ALA A 32 -4.25 -1.76 1.81
N VAL A 33 -4.49 -2.75 2.64
CA VAL A 33 -3.94 -2.87 3.98
C VAL A 33 -2.96 -4.04 3.96
N ILE A 34 -1.69 -3.75 4.14
CA ILE A 34 -0.57 -4.70 4.15
C ILE A 34 -0.27 -5.05 5.62
N LYS A 35 -0.15 -6.32 5.95
CA LYS A 35 0.33 -6.74 7.28
C LYS A 35 1.83 -6.47 7.39
N THR A 36 2.22 -5.70 8.39
CA THR A 36 3.62 -5.33 8.65
C THR A 36 3.98 -5.67 10.10
N PRO A 37 4.07 -6.97 10.43
CA PRO A 37 4.19 -7.45 11.81
C PRO A 37 5.49 -7.03 12.49
N THR A 38 6.48 -6.62 11.73
CA THR A 38 7.80 -6.21 12.20
C THR A 38 7.98 -4.68 12.34
N VAL A 39 6.97 -3.89 11.98
CA VAL A 39 6.95 -2.44 12.25
C VAL A 39 6.37 -2.21 13.65
N LEU A 40 7.22 -2.12 14.67
CA LEU A 40 6.82 -2.18 16.07
C LEU A 40 7.10 -0.92 16.88
N CYS A 41 7.74 0.10 16.29
CA CYS A 41 8.12 1.33 16.98
C CYS A 41 7.87 2.57 16.13
N ASP A 42 7.80 3.74 16.74
CA ASP A 42 7.56 5.00 16.02
C ASP A 42 8.68 5.29 15.00
N LYS A 43 9.95 5.08 15.36
CA LYS A 43 11.07 5.22 14.42
C LYS A 43 10.94 4.29 13.19
N CYS A 44 10.44 3.05 13.41
CA CYS A 44 10.20 2.10 12.34
C CYS A 44 9.04 2.57 11.45
N LYS A 45 7.96 3.07 12.06
CA LYS A 45 6.82 3.67 11.38
C LYS A 45 7.26 4.85 10.52
N ASP A 46 7.95 5.83 11.11
CA ASP A 46 8.40 7.04 10.42
C ASP A 46 9.28 6.69 9.20
N LYS A 47 10.16 5.71 9.36
CA LYS A 47 10.99 5.21 8.25
C LYS A 47 10.13 4.63 7.12
N VAL A 48 9.19 3.76 7.43
CA VAL A 48 8.31 3.14 6.41
C VAL A 48 7.45 4.21 5.74
N GLU A 49 6.79 5.08 6.51
CA GLU A 49 5.96 6.15 5.96
C GLU A 49 6.77 7.09 5.08
N PHE A 50 7.96 7.49 5.51
CA PHE A 50 8.84 8.36 4.73
C PHE A 50 9.23 7.73 3.38
N PHE A 51 9.81 6.55 3.40
CA PHE A 51 10.31 5.93 2.17
C PHE A 51 9.20 5.49 1.22
N ILE A 52 8.11 4.92 1.74
CA ILE A 52 7.01 4.45 0.89
C ILE A 52 6.21 5.62 0.32
N SER A 53 6.05 6.73 1.05
CA SER A 53 5.39 7.93 0.49
C SER A 53 6.17 8.56 -0.69
N HIS A 54 7.49 8.35 -0.74
CA HIS A 54 8.34 8.80 -1.85
C HIS A 54 8.46 7.75 -2.98
N THR A 55 7.85 6.58 -2.83
CA THR A 55 7.81 5.58 -3.90
C THR A 55 6.90 6.06 -5.03
N GLN A 56 7.39 5.95 -6.27
CA GLN A 56 6.65 6.41 -7.43
C GLN A 56 5.27 5.76 -7.51
N GLY A 57 4.25 6.58 -7.69
CA GLY A 57 2.86 6.13 -7.81
C GLY A 57 2.12 5.99 -6.49
N VAL A 58 2.79 6.02 -5.35
CA VAL A 58 2.13 6.04 -4.03
C VAL A 58 1.60 7.44 -3.74
N THR A 59 0.35 7.53 -3.29
CA THR A 59 -0.34 8.78 -2.97
C THR A 59 -0.56 8.99 -1.48
N SER A 60 -0.66 7.91 -0.71
CA SER A 60 -0.84 7.97 0.73
C SER A 60 -0.32 6.71 1.41
N VAL A 61 0.29 6.88 2.58
CA VAL A 61 0.75 5.79 3.46
C VAL A 61 0.35 6.13 4.89
N ASN A 62 -0.13 5.13 5.60
CA ASN A 62 -0.42 5.24 7.03
C ASN A 62 -0.07 3.92 7.73
N VAL A 63 0.85 3.98 8.67
CA VAL A 63 1.28 2.82 9.46
C VAL A 63 0.57 2.79 10.81
N ASN A 64 -0.09 1.68 11.10
CA ASN A 64 -0.70 1.41 12.40
C ASN A 64 0.10 0.36 13.17
N ILE A 65 0.93 0.80 14.10
CA ILE A 65 1.78 -0.07 14.92
C ILE A 65 0.95 -1.04 15.77
N ARG A 66 -0.19 -0.59 16.32
CA ARG A 66 -1.04 -1.42 17.19
C ARG A 66 -1.67 -2.57 16.44
N GLN A 67 -2.12 -2.31 15.21
CA GLN A 67 -2.71 -3.32 14.34
C GLN A 67 -1.66 -4.08 13.51
N LYS A 68 -0.41 -3.63 13.55
CA LYS A 68 0.69 -4.17 12.73
C LYS A 68 0.35 -4.17 11.24
N THR A 69 -0.20 -3.07 10.77
CA THR A 69 -0.65 -2.91 9.39
C THR A 69 -0.19 -1.58 8.82
N THR A 70 0.05 -1.58 7.51
CA THR A 70 0.34 -0.38 6.72
C THR A 70 -0.74 -0.23 5.64
N THR A 71 -1.51 0.84 5.72
CA THR A 71 -2.50 1.18 4.69
C THR A 71 -1.84 2.04 3.64
N VAL A 72 -1.91 1.62 2.37
CA VAL A 72 -1.31 2.33 1.24
C VAL A 72 -2.35 2.60 0.17
N THR A 73 -2.30 3.79 -0.42
CA THR A 73 -3.08 4.16 -1.61
C THR A 73 -2.11 4.53 -2.73
N TRP A 74 -2.35 4.05 -3.94
CA TRP A 74 -1.47 4.26 -5.09
C TRP A 74 -2.23 4.44 -6.39
N LEU A 75 -1.54 4.88 -7.43
CA LEU A 75 -2.03 4.95 -8.80
C LEU A 75 -1.66 3.67 -9.55
N ASN A 76 -2.66 2.92 -10.03
CA ASN A 76 -2.45 1.63 -10.69
C ASN A 76 -1.70 1.72 -12.03
N ASP A 77 -1.67 2.91 -12.63
CA ASP A 77 -0.90 3.20 -13.84
C ASP A 77 0.60 3.39 -13.58
N ARG A 78 1.02 3.50 -12.31
CA ARG A 78 2.40 3.79 -11.93
C ARG A 78 3.07 2.71 -11.09
N THR A 79 2.31 2.04 -10.25
CA THR A 79 2.84 0.99 -9.36
C THR A 79 1.76 -0.05 -9.05
N THR A 80 2.19 -1.16 -8.48
CA THR A 80 1.33 -2.27 -8.08
C THR A 80 1.48 -2.53 -6.57
N LEU A 81 0.51 -3.24 -5.99
CA LEU A 81 0.59 -3.68 -4.59
C LEU A 81 1.87 -4.49 -4.32
N GLU A 82 2.23 -5.38 -5.23
CA GLU A 82 3.43 -6.22 -5.09
C GLU A 82 4.71 -5.39 -5.04
N ASN A 83 4.83 -4.37 -5.91
CA ASN A 83 5.98 -3.47 -5.88
C ASN A 83 6.08 -2.71 -4.55
N ILE A 84 4.94 -2.34 -3.96
CA ILE A 84 4.91 -1.66 -2.66
C ILE A 84 5.33 -2.61 -1.53
N LYS A 85 4.86 -3.86 -1.53
CA LYS A 85 5.31 -4.88 -0.57
C LYS A 85 6.81 -5.13 -0.67
N VAL A 86 7.34 -5.29 -1.87
CA VAL A 86 8.78 -5.42 -2.12
C VAL A 86 9.54 -4.19 -1.62
N ALA A 87 9.03 -2.99 -1.83
CA ALA A 87 9.65 -1.77 -1.31
C ALA A 87 9.72 -1.76 0.23
N ILE A 88 8.67 -2.23 0.93
CA ILE A 88 8.67 -2.38 2.39
C ILE A 88 9.70 -3.44 2.82
N ALA A 89 9.76 -4.59 2.14
CA ALA A 89 10.74 -5.64 2.41
C ALA A 89 12.18 -5.15 2.25
N ASN A 90 12.45 -4.33 1.24
CA ASN A 90 13.76 -3.69 1.01
C ASN A 90 14.13 -2.64 2.08
N LEU A 91 13.19 -2.20 2.90
CA LEU A 91 13.47 -1.36 4.08
C LEU A 91 13.86 -2.19 5.32
N GLY A 92 13.73 -3.52 5.25
CA GLY A 92 14.04 -4.46 6.32
C GLY A 92 12.84 -4.85 7.19
N TYR A 93 11.61 -4.72 6.68
CA TYR A 93 10.37 -5.08 7.37
C TYR A 93 9.56 -6.08 6.57
N ASP A 94 8.91 -7.02 7.27
CA ASP A 94 8.03 -7.99 6.63
C ASP A 94 6.75 -7.31 6.09
N ALA A 95 6.29 -7.74 4.92
CA ALA A 95 5.11 -7.19 4.25
C ALA A 95 4.22 -8.31 3.69
N ASP A 96 3.14 -8.63 4.40
CA ASP A 96 2.24 -9.77 4.14
C ASP A 96 3.00 -11.10 4.03
N ASP A 97 3.16 -11.59 2.82
CA ASP A 97 3.84 -12.84 2.43
C ASP A 97 5.32 -12.64 2.04
N ILE A 98 5.79 -11.39 1.97
CA ILE A 98 7.18 -11.06 1.63
C ILE A 98 7.97 -10.79 2.90
N GLU A 99 9.02 -11.57 3.12
CA GLU A 99 9.93 -11.40 4.24
C GLU A 99 10.87 -10.20 4.01
N ALA A 100 11.32 -9.62 5.11
CA ALA A 100 12.29 -8.53 5.09
C ALA A 100 13.59 -8.95 4.39
N GLU A 101 14.12 -8.10 3.53
CA GLU A 101 15.42 -8.31 2.90
C GLU A 101 16.51 -8.36 3.98
N GLU A 102 17.34 -9.41 3.97
CA GLU A 102 18.27 -9.73 5.04
C GLU A 102 19.31 -8.63 5.28
N TYR A 103 19.87 -8.07 4.20
CA TYR A 103 20.86 -7.00 4.30
C TYR A 103 20.25 -5.71 4.87
N ALA A 104 19.03 -5.37 4.45
CA ALA A 104 18.31 -4.22 4.97
C ALA A 104 17.93 -4.41 6.44
N TYR A 105 17.50 -5.62 6.82
CA TYR A 105 17.23 -5.98 8.21
C TYR A 105 18.47 -5.83 9.10
N LYS A 106 19.63 -6.29 8.64
CA LYS A 106 20.91 -6.17 9.38
C LYS A 106 21.30 -4.71 9.64
N ARG A 107 20.89 -3.80 8.79
CA ARG A 107 21.15 -2.35 8.90
C ARG A 107 20.14 -1.59 9.76
N LEU A 108 19.08 -2.24 10.22
CA LEU A 108 18.12 -1.61 11.12
C LEU A 108 18.79 -1.21 12.44
N PRO A 109 18.31 -0.14 13.10
CA PRO A 109 18.73 0.23 14.45
C PRO A 109 18.59 -0.95 15.42
N LYS A 110 19.50 -1.05 16.39
CA LYS A 110 19.49 -2.15 17.38
C LYS A 110 18.15 -2.27 18.11
N GLU A 111 17.54 -1.14 18.45
CA GLU A 111 16.24 -1.09 19.14
C GLU A 111 15.13 -1.73 18.29
N CYS A 112 15.10 -1.44 16.98
CA CYS A 112 14.14 -2.05 16.08
C CYS A 112 14.33 -3.56 15.96
N LYS A 113 15.58 -4.02 15.82
CA LYS A 113 15.91 -5.46 15.75
C LYS A 113 15.49 -6.20 17.01
N LEU A 114 15.81 -5.69 18.18
CA LEU A 114 15.43 -6.31 19.46
C LEU A 114 13.91 -6.49 19.59
N GLN A 115 13.14 -5.49 19.17
CA GLN A 115 11.67 -5.60 19.19
C GLN A 115 11.15 -6.63 18.19
N ILE A 116 11.73 -6.69 16.99
CA ILE A 116 11.37 -7.68 15.97
C ILE A 116 11.69 -9.09 16.45
N GLU A 117 12.87 -9.31 17.00
CA GLU A 117 13.28 -10.61 17.54
C GLU A 117 12.39 -11.05 18.70
N ALA A 118 12.04 -10.14 19.61
CA ALA A 118 11.11 -10.41 20.70
C ALA A 118 9.70 -10.78 20.19
N ALA A 119 9.23 -10.10 19.14
CA ALA A 119 7.93 -10.41 18.52
C ALA A 119 7.93 -11.75 17.79
N ARG A 120 9.01 -12.08 17.08
CA ARG A 120 9.20 -13.39 16.41
C ARG A 120 9.29 -14.53 17.43
N ALA A 121 10.02 -14.34 18.53
CA ALA A 121 10.10 -15.31 19.62
C ALA A 121 8.73 -15.58 20.27
N LYS A 122 7.92 -14.51 20.49
CA LYS A 122 6.55 -14.65 20.99
C LYS A 122 5.64 -15.42 20.01
N ALA A 123 5.76 -15.14 18.72
CA ALA A 123 4.99 -15.84 17.70
C ALA A 123 5.37 -17.31 17.62
N ALA A 124 6.66 -17.65 17.67
CA ALA A 124 7.16 -19.02 17.68
C ALA A 124 6.69 -19.81 18.93
N ALA A 125 6.70 -19.17 20.10
CA ALA A 125 6.21 -19.78 21.34
C ALA A 125 4.69 -20.04 21.32
N ALA A 126 3.93 -19.20 20.62
CA ALA A 126 2.47 -19.38 20.46
C ALA A 126 2.12 -20.55 19.52
N VAL A 127 2.99 -20.84 18.55
CA VAL A 127 2.81 -21.96 17.59
C VAL A 127 3.24 -23.30 18.19
N ASN A 128 4.19 -23.30 19.15
CA ASN A 128 4.71 -24.53 19.75
C ASN A 128 4.75 -24.44 21.30
N PRO A 129 3.61 -24.68 21.98
CA PRO A 129 3.53 -24.54 23.44
C PRO A 129 4.35 -25.59 24.23
N ILE A 130 5.03 -26.52 23.57
CA ILE A 130 5.79 -27.64 24.20
C ILE A 130 7.31 -27.40 24.20
N ALA A 131 7.81 -26.36 23.56
CA ALA A 131 9.24 -26.05 23.60
C ALA A 131 9.61 -25.33 24.92
N THR A 132 9.77 -26.07 26.00
CA THR A 132 10.41 -25.61 27.23
C THR A 132 11.85 -25.21 26.91
N PRO A 133 12.30 -23.98 27.24
CA PRO A 133 13.72 -23.63 27.08
C PRO A 133 14.56 -24.51 27.99
N ALA A 134 15.45 -25.27 27.39
CA ALA A 134 16.47 -26.03 28.15
C ALA A 134 17.36 -25.02 28.86
N VAL A 135 17.17 -24.90 30.17
CA VAL A 135 18.09 -24.20 31.08
C VAL A 135 19.41 -24.96 31.03
N LYS A 136 20.42 -24.37 30.43
CA LYS A 136 21.80 -24.82 30.62
C LYS A 136 22.22 -24.45 32.04
N GLN A 137 22.41 -25.50 32.86
CA GLN A 137 23.22 -25.44 34.09
C GLN A 137 24.69 -25.27 33.75
#